data_d47c0e61c8479dff98e641d6435c1c86
#
_entry.id   d47c0e61c8479dff98e641d6435c1c86
#
_cell.length_a   1.000
_cell.length_b   1.000
_cell.length_c   1.000
_cell.angle_alpha   90.00
_cell.angle_beta   90.00
_cell.angle_gamma   90.00
#
_symmetry.space_group_name_H-M   'P 1'
#
loop_
_entity.id
_entity.type
_entity.pdbx_description
1 polymer ?
#
loop_
_entity_poly.entity_id
_entity_poly.type
_entity_poly.pdbx_seq_one_letter_code
_entity_poly.pdbx_strand_id
1 'polypeptide(L)'
;MLGVSIFQINASVGDFRTNAEKLQEASLRAREEGAGLLVAPLGALTGYPVEGFSRRAEFLLRQKEAFTTLVPKLAVPALFGMTPGLVLVENGTNRLVVPGEVVEIAGTRFGILSQIDSLPDSVSDMKLRGAEAVLVVAADPFKRGRPEARLNLVSQVARKLALPILFVNLAGGADVWVFDGASFVVNRDGACTARLARSAEDFKTVDLVGTKALDAPPTDELGDLYDALVLALGDYVHKNGFKSVQLGLSGGIDSALVATICADALGPENVHALMMPT
;
A
#
# COMPACT_ATOMS: atom_id res chain seq x y z
N MET A 1 7.69 -12.74 -18.80
CA MET A 1 7.27 -11.35 -18.49
C MET A 1 8.20 -10.82 -17.42
N LEU A 2 8.32 -9.51 -17.28
CA LEU A 2 9.17 -8.86 -16.29
C LEU A 2 8.79 -9.29 -14.87
N GLY A 3 9.77 -9.68 -14.03
CA GLY A 3 9.55 -9.86 -12.60
C GLY A 3 9.25 -8.52 -11.94
N VAL A 4 8.23 -8.45 -11.10
CA VAL A 4 7.79 -7.23 -10.42
C VAL A 4 7.88 -7.42 -8.92
N SER A 5 8.55 -6.50 -8.22
CA SER A 5 8.54 -6.42 -6.76
C SER A 5 7.43 -5.49 -6.29
N ILE A 6 6.64 -5.95 -5.35
CA ILE A 6 5.57 -5.20 -4.69
C ILE A 6 6.08 -4.79 -3.31
N PHE A 7 6.08 -3.50 -3.02
CA PHE A 7 6.38 -3.00 -1.69
C PHE A 7 5.15 -2.32 -1.09
N GLN A 8 4.50 -3.01 -0.18
CA GLN A 8 3.37 -2.55 0.61
C GLN A 8 3.89 -1.79 1.83
N ILE A 9 4.23 -0.51 1.63
CA ILE A 9 4.87 0.32 2.65
C ILE A 9 3.87 0.82 3.70
N ASN A 10 4.32 0.87 4.96
CA ASN A 10 3.72 1.68 6.03
C ASN A 10 4.42 3.05 6.08
N ALA A 11 3.92 4.00 5.28
CA ALA A 11 4.51 5.32 5.17
C ALA A 11 3.94 6.28 6.22
N SER A 12 4.80 7.17 6.74
CA SER A 12 4.38 8.26 7.64
C SER A 12 4.25 9.56 6.87
N VAL A 13 3.17 10.32 7.11
CA VAL A 13 2.92 11.60 6.44
C VAL A 13 4.00 12.61 6.81
N GLY A 14 4.72 13.13 5.79
CA GLY A 14 5.78 14.13 5.95
C GLY A 14 7.12 13.60 6.47
N ASP A 15 7.24 12.32 6.79
CA ASP A 15 8.53 11.69 7.09
C ASP A 15 9.23 11.23 5.80
N PHE A 16 9.58 12.20 4.99
CA PHE A 16 10.19 11.97 3.68
C PHE A 16 11.48 11.17 3.75
N ARG A 17 12.26 11.34 4.83
CA ARG A 17 13.54 10.66 5.00
C ARG A 17 13.33 9.16 5.20
N THR A 18 12.57 8.77 6.19
CA THR A 18 12.32 7.35 6.50
C THR A 18 11.58 6.65 5.34
N ASN A 19 10.59 7.31 4.74
CA ASN A 19 9.89 6.76 3.58
C ASN A 19 10.82 6.55 2.39
N ALA A 20 11.75 7.50 2.12
CA ALA A 20 12.75 7.36 1.05
C ALA A 20 13.78 6.26 1.34
N GLU A 21 14.24 6.13 2.60
CA GLU A 21 15.14 5.05 3.04
C GLU A 21 14.49 3.67 2.80
N LYS A 22 13.23 3.49 3.19
CA LYS A 22 12.46 2.26 2.93
C LYS A 22 12.31 1.96 1.44
N LEU A 23 12.01 2.97 0.62
CA LEU A 23 11.92 2.80 -0.84
C LEU A 23 13.26 2.41 -1.46
N GLN A 24 14.37 2.98 -0.98
CA GLN A 24 15.71 2.62 -1.40
C GLN A 24 16.03 1.16 -1.04
N GLU A 25 15.78 0.74 0.20
CA GLU A 25 15.98 -0.64 0.65
C GLU A 25 15.15 -1.64 -0.16
N ALA A 26 13.87 -1.34 -0.38
CA ALA A 26 12.99 -2.16 -1.22
C ALA A 26 13.51 -2.27 -2.66
N SER A 27 14.07 -1.19 -3.22
CA SER A 27 14.67 -1.18 -4.56
C SER A 27 15.94 -2.03 -4.65
N LEU A 28 16.79 -2.02 -3.62
CA LEU A 28 17.96 -2.90 -3.53
C LEU A 28 17.54 -4.36 -3.46
N ARG A 29 16.58 -4.68 -2.60
CA ARG A 29 16.02 -6.03 -2.47
C ARG A 29 15.39 -6.51 -3.78
N ALA A 30 14.63 -5.63 -4.48
CA ALA A 30 14.05 -5.94 -5.78
C ALA A 30 15.12 -6.38 -6.79
N ARG A 31 16.28 -5.68 -6.84
CA ARG A 31 17.40 -6.03 -7.68
C ARG A 31 18.02 -7.38 -7.28
N GLU A 32 18.21 -7.63 -5.99
CA GLU A 32 18.75 -8.89 -5.48
C GLU A 32 17.85 -10.08 -5.82
N GLU A 33 16.53 -9.88 -5.79
CA GLU A 33 15.54 -10.89 -6.18
C GLU A 33 15.30 -10.97 -7.72
N GLY A 34 16.06 -10.19 -8.52
CA GLY A 34 16.01 -10.23 -9.98
C GLY A 34 14.78 -9.57 -10.60
N ALA A 35 14.09 -8.70 -9.87
CA ALA A 35 12.96 -7.94 -10.41
C ALA A 35 13.44 -6.81 -11.33
N GLY A 36 12.69 -6.57 -12.39
CA GLY A 36 12.94 -5.46 -13.31
C GLY A 36 12.09 -4.21 -13.03
N LEU A 37 11.20 -4.26 -12.03
CA LEU A 37 10.36 -3.15 -11.61
C LEU A 37 10.01 -3.28 -10.12
N LEU A 38 10.13 -2.17 -9.38
CA LEU A 38 9.55 -1.99 -8.06
C LEU A 38 8.24 -1.20 -8.17
N VAL A 39 7.17 -1.69 -7.56
CA VAL A 39 5.89 -0.96 -7.45
C VAL A 39 5.57 -0.74 -5.98
N ALA A 40 5.37 0.53 -5.59
CA ALA A 40 4.92 0.91 -4.26
C ALA A 40 3.67 1.80 -4.36
N PRO A 41 2.81 1.87 -3.32
CA PRO A 41 1.48 2.47 -3.41
C PRO A 41 1.48 3.99 -3.58
N LEU A 42 0.30 4.56 -3.83
CA LEU A 42 0.08 6.00 -3.79
C LEU A 42 0.44 6.53 -2.39
N GLY A 43 1.23 7.61 -2.32
CA GLY A 43 1.72 8.17 -1.07
C GLY A 43 2.93 7.45 -0.47
N ALA A 44 3.60 6.55 -1.19
CA ALA A 44 4.75 5.83 -0.66
C ALA A 44 5.89 6.74 -0.18
N LEU A 45 6.14 7.88 -0.85
CA LEU A 45 7.15 8.85 -0.42
C LEU A 45 6.61 9.88 0.58
N THR A 46 5.36 10.31 0.43
CA THR A 46 4.80 11.44 1.19
C THR A 46 4.02 11.03 2.43
N GLY A 47 3.66 9.76 2.56
CA GLY A 47 2.52 9.33 3.33
C GLY A 47 1.20 9.71 2.63
N TYR A 48 0.06 9.27 3.18
CA TYR A 48 -1.28 9.55 2.65
C TYR A 48 -2.32 9.43 3.77
N PRO A 49 -3.34 10.33 3.83
CA PRO A 49 -3.55 11.51 2.96
C PRO A 49 -2.65 12.69 3.34
N VAL A 50 -2.29 13.51 2.36
CA VAL A 50 -1.47 14.71 2.60
C VAL A 50 -2.32 15.98 2.77
N GLU A 51 -3.62 15.92 2.48
CA GLU A 51 -4.62 16.99 2.66
C GLU A 51 -4.08 18.42 2.44
N GLY A 52 -4.22 19.29 3.46
CA GLY A 52 -3.75 20.67 3.41
C GLY A 52 -2.23 20.83 3.31
N PHE A 53 -1.44 19.81 3.65
CA PHE A 53 0.01 19.87 3.53
C PHE A 53 0.48 19.99 2.07
N SER A 54 -0.24 19.41 1.12
CA SER A 54 0.07 19.46 -0.31
C SER A 54 0.11 20.87 -0.89
N ARG A 55 -0.44 21.86 -0.18
CA ARG A 55 -0.44 23.30 -0.56
C ARG A 55 0.65 24.11 0.14
N ARG A 56 1.41 23.52 1.08
CA ARG A 56 2.46 24.20 1.82
C ARG A 56 3.79 24.13 1.06
N ALA A 57 4.38 25.28 0.78
CA ALA A 57 5.64 25.36 0.02
C ALA A 57 6.76 24.55 0.68
N GLU A 58 6.87 24.61 2.02
CA GLU A 58 7.87 23.85 2.77
C GLU A 58 7.70 22.34 2.61
N PHE A 59 6.47 21.83 2.65
CA PHE A 59 6.19 20.39 2.43
C PHE A 59 6.64 19.97 1.04
N LEU A 60 6.30 20.74 0.01
CA LEU A 60 6.69 20.45 -1.37
C LEU A 60 8.21 20.56 -1.58
N LEU A 61 8.88 21.51 -0.92
CA LEU A 61 10.34 21.64 -0.98
C LEU A 61 11.03 20.41 -0.37
N ARG A 62 10.66 20.03 0.84
CA ARG A 62 11.22 18.84 1.52
C ARG A 62 10.95 17.56 0.75
N GLN A 63 9.74 17.40 0.17
CA GLN A 63 9.44 16.30 -0.72
C GLN A 63 10.39 16.26 -1.93
N LYS A 64 10.61 17.42 -2.58
CA LYS A 64 11.50 17.54 -3.73
C LYS A 64 12.94 17.18 -3.38
N GLU A 65 13.44 17.64 -2.24
CA GLU A 65 14.79 17.31 -1.75
C GLU A 65 14.96 15.81 -1.51
N ALA A 66 14.02 15.18 -0.79
CA ALA A 66 14.04 13.76 -0.53
C ALA A 66 13.95 12.94 -1.84
N PHE A 67 13.07 13.33 -2.75
CA PHE A 67 12.93 12.70 -4.05
C PHE A 67 14.21 12.81 -4.89
N THR A 68 14.80 14.00 -4.98
CA THR A 68 16.05 14.23 -5.72
C THR A 68 17.20 13.37 -5.17
N THR A 69 17.22 13.17 -3.84
CA THR A 69 18.22 12.33 -3.18
C THR A 69 17.95 10.82 -3.40
N LEU A 70 16.69 10.42 -3.50
CA LEU A 70 16.27 9.03 -3.70
C LEU A 70 16.52 8.53 -5.12
N VAL A 71 16.18 9.33 -6.14
CA VAL A 71 16.23 8.92 -7.56
C VAL A 71 17.53 8.22 -7.96
N PRO A 72 18.74 8.77 -7.70
CA PRO A 72 19.99 8.12 -8.08
C PRO A 72 20.33 6.86 -7.28
N LYS A 73 19.61 6.59 -6.21
CA LYS A 73 19.85 5.43 -5.33
C LYS A 73 18.94 4.25 -5.63
N LEU A 74 17.93 4.45 -6.47
CA LEU A 74 17.03 3.37 -6.88
C LEU A 74 17.78 2.38 -7.78
N ALA A 75 17.75 1.12 -7.41
CA ALA A 75 18.57 0.06 -8.03
C ALA A 75 17.87 -0.61 -9.23
N VAL A 76 16.55 -0.42 -9.36
CA VAL A 76 15.68 -0.87 -10.45
C VAL A 76 14.68 0.23 -10.81
N PRO A 77 14.08 0.19 -12.02
CA PRO A 77 12.91 1.03 -12.31
C PRO A 77 11.87 0.97 -11.20
N ALA A 78 11.31 2.11 -10.81
CA ALA A 78 10.37 2.19 -9.71
C ALA A 78 9.14 3.06 -10.05
N LEU A 79 7.95 2.53 -9.79
CA LEU A 79 6.68 3.23 -9.91
C LEU A 79 6.07 3.37 -8.51
N PHE A 80 5.87 4.60 -8.05
CA PHE A 80 5.31 4.85 -6.73
C PHE A 80 4.59 6.20 -6.64
N GLY A 81 3.83 6.40 -5.56
CA GLY A 81 3.08 7.63 -5.34
C GLY A 81 3.80 8.66 -4.48
N MET A 82 3.68 9.91 -4.89
CA MET A 82 4.02 11.12 -4.16
C MET A 82 3.06 12.24 -4.56
N THR A 83 3.11 13.40 -3.92
CA THR A 83 2.31 14.55 -4.36
C THR A 83 2.93 15.19 -5.61
N PRO A 84 2.17 15.44 -6.70
CA PRO A 84 0.71 15.36 -6.79
C PRO A 84 0.15 14.04 -7.34
N GLY A 85 0.93 12.98 -7.54
CA GLY A 85 0.42 11.76 -8.17
C GLY A 85 1.44 10.62 -8.22
N LEU A 86 1.44 9.87 -9.31
CA LEU A 86 2.36 8.76 -9.54
C LEU A 86 3.62 9.24 -10.28
N VAL A 87 4.76 8.70 -9.91
CA VAL A 87 6.04 8.93 -10.58
C VAL A 87 6.67 7.61 -11.00
N LEU A 88 7.14 7.57 -12.22
CA LEU A 88 8.01 6.52 -12.74
C LEU A 88 9.44 7.05 -12.73
N VAL A 89 10.33 6.30 -12.11
CA VAL A 89 11.79 6.52 -12.14
C VAL A 89 12.42 5.38 -12.92
N GLU A 90 13.18 5.69 -13.94
CA GLU A 90 13.88 4.72 -14.78
C GLU A 90 15.20 5.31 -15.29
N ASN A 91 16.31 4.57 -15.18
CA ASN A 91 17.63 4.97 -15.64
C ASN A 91 18.07 6.36 -15.14
N GLY A 92 17.78 6.70 -13.88
CA GLY A 92 18.10 7.99 -13.27
C GLY A 92 17.26 9.17 -13.77
N THR A 93 16.30 8.93 -14.67
CA THR A 93 15.30 9.92 -15.09
C THR A 93 13.97 9.67 -14.38
N ASN A 94 13.12 10.67 -14.35
CA ASN A 94 11.79 10.54 -13.74
C ASN A 94 10.74 11.30 -14.56
N ARG A 95 9.50 10.80 -14.50
CA ARG A 95 8.34 11.48 -15.06
C ARG A 95 7.08 11.20 -14.23
N LEU A 96 6.16 12.14 -14.24
CA LEU A 96 4.82 11.88 -13.72
C LEU A 96 4.07 10.93 -14.67
N VAL A 97 3.28 10.05 -14.07
CA VAL A 97 2.40 9.11 -14.78
C VAL A 97 0.96 9.48 -14.49
N VAL A 98 0.19 9.66 -15.54
CA VAL A 98 -1.24 9.97 -15.42
C VAL A 98 -2.03 8.66 -15.33
N PRO A 99 -2.92 8.51 -14.32
CA PRO A 99 -3.81 7.37 -14.28
C PRO A 99 -4.63 7.25 -15.58
N GLY A 100 -4.69 6.03 -16.14
CA GLY A 100 -5.25 5.79 -17.48
C GLY A 100 -4.19 5.66 -18.57
N GLU A 101 -2.94 6.02 -18.31
CA GLU A 101 -1.83 5.91 -19.25
C GLU A 101 -1.38 4.46 -19.44
N VAL A 102 -0.90 4.12 -20.65
CA VAL A 102 -0.16 2.88 -20.92
C VAL A 102 1.32 3.26 -21.06
N VAL A 103 2.16 2.69 -20.22
CA VAL A 103 3.61 2.96 -20.14
C VAL A 103 4.39 1.72 -20.46
N GLU A 104 5.48 1.87 -21.20
CA GLU A 104 6.45 0.79 -21.39
C GLU A 104 7.54 0.92 -20.32
N ILE A 105 7.80 -0.18 -19.59
CA ILE A 105 8.84 -0.28 -18.58
C ILE A 105 9.59 -1.59 -18.84
N ALA A 106 10.89 -1.49 -19.06
CA ALA A 106 11.77 -2.64 -19.35
C ALA A 106 11.17 -3.60 -20.41
N GLY A 107 10.59 -3.04 -21.48
CA GLY A 107 10.05 -3.79 -22.62
C GLY A 107 8.67 -4.42 -22.40
N THR A 108 8.00 -4.13 -21.27
CA THR A 108 6.63 -4.58 -20.98
C THR A 108 5.69 -3.36 -20.88
N ARG A 109 4.52 -3.45 -21.49
CA ARG A 109 3.54 -2.36 -21.53
C ARG A 109 2.50 -2.50 -20.43
N PHE A 110 2.51 -1.57 -19.47
CA PHE A 110 1.62 -1.55 -18.31
C PHE A 110 0.56 -0.46 -18.44
N GLY A 111 -0.70 -0.83 -18.23
CA GLY A 111 -1.76 0.14 -17.92
C GLY A 111 -1.66 0.57 -16.45
N ILE A 112 -1.71 1.89 -16.18
CA ILE A 112 -1.51 2.41 -14.82
C ILE A 112 -2.81 3.04 -14.30
N LEU A 113 -3.25 2.65 -13.11
CA LEU A 113 -4.37 3.23 -12.38
C LEU A 113 -3.95 3.59 -10.95
N SER A 114 -4.65 4.56 -10.35
CA SER A 114 -4.46 4.95 -8.95
C SER A 114 -5.68 4.66 -8.05
N GLN A 115 -6.77 4.20 -8.65
CA GLN A 115 -8.02 3.88 -7.95
C GLN A 115 -8.61 2.59 -8.50
N ILE A 116 -9.00 1.71 -7.60
CA ILE A 116 -9.56 0.41 -7.98
C ILE A 116 -10.97 0.54 -8.59
N ASP A 117 -11.74 1.52 -8.15
CA ASP A 117 -13.12 1.70 -8.60
C ASP A 117 -13.21 2.18 -10.08
N SER A 118 -12.12 2.73 -10.63
CA SER A 118 -12.01 3.08 -12.06
C SER A 118 -11.63 1.90 -12.96
N LEU A 119 -11.30 0.74 -12.37
CA LEU A 119 -10.80 -0.41 -13.10
C LEU A 119 -11.75 -0.93 -14.19
N PRO A 120 -13.08 -1.11 -13.95
CA PRO A 120 -13.98 -1.67 -14.95
C PRO A 120 -14.08 -0.86 -16.24
N ASP A 121 -14.00 0.47 -16.13
CA ASP A 121 -14.18 1.39 -17.24
C ASP A 121 -12.88 1.62 -18.03
N SER A 122 -11.75 1.61 -17.35
CA SER A 122 -10.44 2.01 -17.90
C SER A 122 -9.68 0.88 -18.60
N VAL A 123 -9.80 -0.36 -18.11
CA VAL A 123 -8.90 -1.45 -18.56
C VAL A 123 -9.19 -1.90 -20.00
N SER A 124 -10.41 -1.79 -20.48
CA SER A 124 -10.75 -2.13 -21.88
C SER A 124 -9.98 -1.24 -22.86
N ASP A 125 -9.93 0.07 -22.62
CA ASP A 125 -9.18 1.03 -23.43
C ASP A 125 -7.67 0.79 -23.33
N MET A 126 -7.14 0.51 -22.14
CA MET A 126 -5.73 0.17 -21.95
C MET A 126 -5.33 -1.07 -22.73
N LYS A 127 -6.18 -2.10 -22.76
CA LYS A 127 -5.96 -3.31 -23.56
C LYS A 127 -5.89 -2.98 -25.05
N LEU A 128 -6.80 -2.16 -25.57
CA LEU A 128 -6.78 -1.71 -26.96
C LEU A 128 -5.49 -0.95 -27.31
N ARG A 129 -4.94 -0.20 -26.36
CA ARG A 129 -3.66 0.49 -26.50
C ARG A 129 -2.46 -0.42 -26.26
N GLY A 130 -2.68 -1.73 -26.13
CA GLY A 130 -1.67 -2.76 -26.07
C GLY A 130 -1.06 -2.97 -24.69
N ALA A 131 -1.76 -2.64 -23.59
CA ALA A 131 -1.33 -3.04 -22.26
C ALA A 131 -1.28 -4.57 -22.14
N GLU A 132 -0.18 -5.09 -21.59
CA GLU A 132 0.05 -6.52 -21.34
C GLU A 132 -0.29 -6.91 -19.91
N ALA A 133 -0.29 -5.93 -19.00
CA ALA A 133 -0.72 -6.04 -17.61
C ALA A 133 -1.24 -4.69 -17.09
N VAL A 134 -1.93 -4.69 -15.94
CA VAL A 134 -2.40 -3.46 -15.29
C VAL A 134 -1.82 -3.38 -13.87
N LEU A 135 -1.31 -2.20 -13.51
CA LEU A 135 -0.84 -1.87 -12.18
C LEU A 135 -1.81 -0.87 -11.55
N VAL A 136 -2.50 -1.29 -10.48
CA VAL A 136 -3.36 -0.42 -9.68
C VAL A 136 -2.55 0.01 -8.45
N VAL A 137 -2.04 1.25 -8.49
CA VAL A 137 -1.15 1.84 -7.48
C VAL A 137 -1.99 2.70 -6.55
N ALA A 138 -2.53 2.10 -5.49
CA ALA A 138 -3.62 2.68 -4.71
C ALA A 138 -3.18 3.18 -3.31
N ALA A 139 -4.05 3.99 -2.71
CA ALA A 139 -4.19 4.21 -1.29
C ALA A 139 -5.68 4.05 -0.96
N ASP A 140 -6.13 2.80 -0.88
CA ASP A 140 -7.54 2.45 -0.68
C ASP A 140 -7.78 2.10 0.79
N PRO A 141 -8.56 2.92 1.53
CA PRO A 141 -8.76 2.73 2.95
C PRO A 141 -9.49 1.43 3.28
N PHE A 142 -9.17 0.88 4.45
CA PHE A 142 -9.91 -0.23 5.00
C PHE A 142 -11.38 0.14 5.25
N LYS A 143 -12.26 -0.76 4.84
CA LYS A 143 -13.66 -0.82 5.21
C LYS A 143 -14.04 -2.28 5.36
N ARG A 144 -14.94 -2.60 6.27
CA ARG A 144 -15.44 -3.96 6.44
C ARG A 144 -15.90 -4.57 5.10
N GLY A 145 -15.43 -5.77 4.77
CA GLY A 145 -15.70 -6.45 3.49
C GLY A 145 -14.97 -5.88 2.26
N ARG A 146 -14.22 -4.78 2.40
CA ARG A 146 -13.51 -4.16 1.27
C ARG A 146 -12.38 -5.03 0.71
N PRO A 147 -11.59 -5.77 1.52
CA PRO A 147 -10.52 -6.62 1.00
C PRO A 147 -11.03 -7.68 0.02
N GLU A 148 -12.13 -8.36 0.36
CA GLU A 148 -12.78 -9.36 -0.49
C GLU A 148 -13.43 -8.74 -1.71
N ALA A 149 -14.10 -7.60 -1.55
CA ALA A 149 -14.71 -6.86 -2.66
C ALA A 149 -13.67 -6.43 -3.70
N ARG A 150 -12.49 -5.95 -3.26
CA ARG A 150 -11.36 -5.61 -4.14
C ARG A 150 -10.89 -6.82 -4.94
N LEU A 151 -10.62 -7.94 -4.28
CA LEU A 151 -10.14 -9.15 -4.94
C LEU A 151 -11.17 -9.66 -5.96
N ASN A 152 -12.45 -9.70 -5.59
CA ASN A 152 -13.52 -10.14 -6.47
C ASN A 152 -13.65 -9.25 -7.71
N LEU A 153 -13.62 -7.93 -7.55
CA LEU A 153 -13.67 -6.97 -8.66
C LEU A 153 -12.50 -7.18 -9.62
N VAL A 154 -11.28 -7.24 -9.10
CA VAL A 154 -10.07 -7.41 -9.91
C VAL A 154 -10.08 -8.76 -10.63
N SER A 155 -10.50 -9.83 -9.95
CA SER A 155 -10.60 -11.17 -10.55
C SER A 155 -11.60 -11.21 -11.72
N GLN A 156 -12.75 -10.55 -11.59
CA GLN A 156 -13.75 -10.46 -12.66
C GLN A 156 -13.21 -9.70 -13.88
N VAL A 157 -12.56 -8.54 -13.65
CA VAL A 157 -12.00 -7.72 -14.73
C VAL A 157 -10.84 -8.43 -15.42
N ALA A 158 -9.92 -9.02 -14.66
CA ALA A 158 -8.77 -9.76 -15.18
C ALA A 158 -9.22 -10.90 -16.10
N ARG A 159 -10.20 -11.72 -15.64
CA ARG A 159 -10.78 -12.81 -16.43
C ARG A 159 -11.49 -12.31 -17.68
N LYS A 160 -12.34 -11.29 -17.56
CA LYS A 160 -13.09 -10.72 -18.68
C LYS A 160 -12.17 -10.22 -19.79
N LEU A 161 -11.07 -9.60 -19.44
CA LEU A 161 -10.16 -8.96 -20.37
C LEU A 161 -8.90 -9.78 -20.67
N ALA A 162 -8.74 -10.94 -20.04
CA ALA A 162 -7.55 -11.80 -20.15
C ALA A 162 -6.23 -11.02 -19.94
N LEU A 163 -6.21 -10.15 -18.92
CA LEU A 163 -5.05 -9.36 -18.52
C LEU A 163 -4.69 -9.62 -17.06
N PRO A 164 -3.42 -9.86 -16.71
CA PRO A 164 -3.01 -9.91 -15.32
C PRO A 164 -3.08 -8.51 -14.71
N ILE A 165 -3.49 -8.44 -13.44
CA ILE A 165 -3.65 -7.19 -12.70
C ILE A 165 -2.94 -7.31 -11.35
N LEU A 166 -2.06 -6.35 -11.06
CA LEU A 166 -1.44 -6.15 -9.78
C LEU A 166 -2.14 -5.00 -9.06
N PHE A 167 -2.58 -5.25 -7.84
CA PHE A 167 -3.08 -4.23 -6.91
C PHE A 167 -2.08 -4.05 -5.78
N VAL A 168 -1.55 -2.83 -5.62
CA VAL A 168 -0.70 -2.46 -4.50
C VAL A 168 -1.36 -1.37 -3.68
N ASN A 169 -1.38 -1.55 -2.35
CA ASN A 169 -1.99 -0.65 -1.38
C ASN A 169 -1.02 -0.26 -0.27
N LEU A 170 -1.28 0.88 0.37
CA LEU A 170 -0.62 1.24 1.63
C LEU A 170 -0.98 0.24 2.73
N ALA A 171 -0.09 0.08 3.70
CA ALA A 171 -0.40 -0.45 5.01
C ALA A 171 -0.25 0.66 6.06
N GLY A 172 -0.94 0.52 7.19
CA GLY A 172 -0.76 1.41 8.34
C GLY A 172 -1.89 2.38 8.60
N GLY A 173 -1.85 2.99 9.79
CA GLY A 173 -2.73 4.04 10.23
C GLY A 173 -2.17 5.44 9.92
N ALA A 174 -3.03 6.35 9.46
CA ALA A 174 -2.70 7.74 9.23
C ALA A 174 -3.93 8.63 9.51
N ASP A 175 -3.89 9.40 10.60
CA ASP A 175 -5.00 10.21 11.09
C ASP A 175 -6.26 9.35 11.30
N VAL A 176 -7.35 9.63 10.62
CA VAL A 176 -8.62 8.87 10.69
C VAL A 176 -8.68 7.68 9.72
N TRP A 177 -7.64 7.45 8.95
CA TRP A 177 -7.60 6.41 7.93
C TRP A 177 -6.74 5.23 8.36
N VAL A 178 -7.19 4.03 8.03
CA VAL A 178 -6.40 2.81 8.14
C VAL A 178 -6.31 2.17 6.76
N PHE A 179 -5.13 1.73 6.40
CA PHE A 179 -4.85 1.01 5.17
C PHE A 179 -4.43 -0.40 5.53
N ASP A 180 -5.19 -1.36 5.08
CA ASP A 180 -5.00 -2.77 5.41
C ASP A 180 -3.93 -3.47 4.56
N GLY A 181 -3.30 -2.75 3.65
CA GLY A 181 -2.40 -3.37 2.70
C GLY A 181 -3.12 -4.38 1.83
N ALA A 182 -2.95 -5.67 2.15
CA ALA A 182 -3.59 -6.79 1.45
C ALA A 182 -3.41 -6.70 -0.08
N SER A 183 -2.23 -6.27 -0.54
CA SER A 183 -1.86 -6.20 -1.94
C SER A 183 -1.86 -7.59 -2.56
N PHE A 184 -2.15 -7.70 -3.85
CA PHE A 184 -2.27 -9.00 -4.52
C PHE A 184 -2.02 -8.92 -6.01
N VAL A 185 -1.81 -10.10 -6.62
CA VAL A 185 -1.76 -10.29 -8.07
C VAL A 185 -2.86 -11.27 -8.48
N VAL A 186 -3.55 -10.91 -9.54
CA VAL A 186 -4.52 -11.77 -10.23
C VAL A 186 -4.03 -12.01 -11.65
N ASN A 187 -3.95 -13.27 -12.07
CA ASN A 187 -3.56 -13.64 -13.42
C ASN A 187 -4.70 -13.40 -14.44
N ARG A 188 -4.40 -13.61 -15.73
CA ARG A 188 -5.37 -13.43 -16.84
C ARG A 188 -6.64 -14.29 -16.72
N ASP A 189 -6.58 -15.39 -15.97
CA ASP A 189 -7.70 -16.30 -15.76
C ASP A 189 -8.57 -15.88 -14.56
N GLY A 190 -8.22 -14.79 -13.90
CA GLY A 190 -8.89 -14.27 -12.72
C GLY A 190 -8.54 -15.00 -11.43
N ALA A 191 -7.48 -15.81 -11.42
CA ALA A 191 -6.99 -16.48 -10.23
C ALA A 191 -5.99 -15.59 -9.47
N CYS A 192 -6.13 -15.49 -8.15
CA CYS A 192 -5.15 -14.84 -7.30
C CYS A 192 -3.89 -15.71 -7.20
N THR A 193 -2.73 -15.18 -7.59
CA THR A 193 -1.46 -15.92 -7.64
C THR A 193 -0.43 -15.43 -6.63
N ALA A 194 -0.63 -14.26 -6.06
CA ALA A 194 0.19 -13.73 -4.98
C ALA A 194 -0.65 -12.85 -4.05
N ARG A 195 -0.34 -12.88 -2.77
CA ARG A 195 -0.88 -11.99 -1.73
C ARG A 195 0.23 -11.54 -0.82
N LEU A 196 0.11 -10.31 -0.34
CA LEU A 196 0.90 -9.75 0.73
C LEU A 196 0.09 -9.78 2.04
N ALA A 197 0.78 -9.52 3.15
CA ALA A 197 0.19 -9.53 4.47
C ALA A 197 -0.98 -8.54 4.58
N ARG A 198 -1.94 -8.83 5.47
CA ARG A 198 -2.94 -7.85 5.92
C ARG A 198 -2.39 -7.10 7.11
N SER A 199 -2.75 -5.83 7.23
CA SER A 199 -2.45 -4.96 8.37
C SER A 199 -0.96 -4.87 8.74
N ALA A 200 -0.07 -5.07 7.75
CA ALA A 200 1.37 -4.99 7.96
C ALA A 200 2.12 -4.49 6.72
N GLU A 201 3.30 -3.90 6.93
CA GLU A 201 4.25 -3.66 5.86
C GLU A 201 4.75 -5.00 5.32
N ASP A 202 4.85 -5.14 4.00
CA ASP A 202 5.29 -6.39 3.36
C ASP A 202 5.96 -6.13 2.01
N PHE A 203 6.77 -7.09 1.58
CA PHE A 203 7.48 -7.04 0.32
C PHE A 203 7.48 -8.41 -0.35
N LYS A 204 7.19 -8.45 -1.66
CA LYS A 204 7.18 -9.70 -2.42
C LYS A 204 7.54 -9.48 -3.88
N THR A 205 8.47 -10.28 -4.41
CA THR A 205 8.72 -10.36 -5.83
C THR A 205 7.84 -11.43 -6.47
N VAL A 206 7.20 -11.08 -7.58
CA VAL A 206 6.17 -11.89 -8.24
C VAL A 206 6.37 -11.94 -9.75
N ASP A 207 5.88 -13.02 -10.36
CA ASP A 207 5.64 -13.09 -11.80
C ASP A 207 4.14 -12.85 -12.05
N LEU A 208 3.84 -11.84 -12.87
CA LEU A 208 2.44 -11.47 -13.19
C LEU A 208 1.70 -12.53 -14.02
N VAL A 209 2.44 -13.43 -14.69
CA VAL A 209 1.86 -14.56 -15.47
C VAL A 209 1.82 -15.86 -14.68
N GLY A 210 2.07 -15.81 -13.39
CA GLY A 210 2.01 -16.98 -12.51
C GLY A 210 0.73 -17.78 -12.69
N THR A 211 0.85 -19.10 -12.73
CA THR A 211 -0.29 -20.00 -12.97
C THR A 211 -0.81 -20.67 -11.71
N LYS A 212 -0.01 -20.71 -10.64
CA LYS A 212 -0.40 -21.34 -9.38
C LYS A 212 -1.37 -20.45 -8.62
N ALA A 213 -2.65 -20.83 -8.65
CA ALA A 213 -3.67 -20.17 -7.84
C ALA A 213 -3.42 -20.39 -6.34
N LEU A 214 -3.69 -19.37 -5.55
CA LEU A 214 -3.75 -19.46 -4.10
C LEU A 214 -5.20 -19.74 -3.66
N ASP A 215 -5.36 -20.52 -2.62
CA ASP A 215 -6.66 -20.68 -1.97
C ASP A 215 -7.21 -19.33 -1.49
N ALA A 216 -8.53 -19.20 -1.48
CA ALA A 216 -9.16 -18.02 -0.90
C ALA A 216 -8.77 -17.93 0.60
N PRO A 217 -8.41 -16.75 1.12
CA PRO A 217 -8.21 -16.61 2.55
C PRO A 217 -9.52 -16.87 3.28
N PRO A 218 -9.49 -17.43 4.48
CA PRO A 218 -10.69 -17.50 5.30
C PRO A 218 -11.24 -16.09 5.50
N THR A 219 -12.56 -15.95 5.38
CA THR A 219 -13.24 -14.68 5.64
C THR A 219 -13.43 -14.52 7.14
N ASP A 220 -12.77 -13.54 7.73
CA ASP A 220 -12.95 -13.15 9.13
C ASP A 220 -13.10 -11.64 9.22
N GLU A 221 -14.29 -11.14 8.90
CA GLU A 221 -14.57 -9.70 8.90
C GLU A 221 -14.40 -9.04 10.28
N LEU A 222 -14.62 -9.78 11.38
CA LEU A 222 -14.44 -9.23 12.73
C LEU A 222 -12.96 -9.23 13.12
N GLY A 223 -12.22 -10.28 12.76
CA GLY A 223 -10.78 -10.32 12.92
C GLY A 223 -10.10 -9.21 12.11
N ASP A 224 -10.45 -9.06 10.84
CA ASP A 224 -9.94 -7.97 9.99
C ASP A 224 -10.23 -6.58 10.58
N LEU A 225 -11.42 -6.37 11.17
CA LEU A 225 -11.76 -5.12 11.86
C LEU A 225 -10.92 -4.91 13.12
N TYR A 226 -10.73 -5.97 13.90
CA TYR A 226 -9.91 -5.92 15.12
C TYR A 226 -8.45 -5.59 14.78
N ASP A 227 -7.87 -6.28 13.80
CA ASP A 227 -6.50 -6.04 13.34
C ASP A 227 -6.32 -4.60 12.82
N ALA A 228 -7.33 -4.05 12.11
CA ALA A 228 -7.31 -2.67 11.66
C ALA A 228 -7.31 -1.68 12.84
N LEU A 229 -8.05 -1.95 13.91
CA LEU A 229 -8.06 -1.12 15.13
C LEU A 229 -6.73 -1.19 15.88
N VAL A 230 -6.15 -2.37 16.00
CA VAL A 230 -4.81 -2.58 16.61
C VAL A 230 -3.75 -1.82 15.82
N LEU A 231 -3.76 -1.97 14.49
CA LEU A 231 -2.84 -1.26 13.59
C LEU A 231 -3.00 0.26 13.71
N ALA A 232 -4.23 0.76 13.68
CA ALA A 232 -4.52 2.19 13.78
C ALA A 232 -3.95 2.81 15.05
N LEU A 233 -4.19 2.15 16.19
CA LEU A 233 -3.73 2.61 17.49
C LEU A 233 -2.21 2.55 17.61
N GLY A 234 -1.60 1.43 17.22
CA GLY A 234 -0.15 1.26 17.25
C GLY A 234 0.57 2.32 16.42
N ASP A 235 0.13 2.53 15.19
CA ASP A 235 0.68 3.55 14.31
C ASP A 235 0.45 4.97 14.83
N TYR A 236 -0.73 5.27 15.36
CA TYR A 236 -1.00 6.58 15.96
C TYR A 236 -0.02 6.89 17.08
N VAL A 237 0.20 5.95 17.98
CA VAL A 237 1.11 6.13 19.11
C VAL A 237 2.56 6.27 18.65
N HIS A 238 3.04 5.32 17.83
CA HIS A 238 4.44 5.28 17.42
C HIS A 238 4.82 6.41 16.46
N LYS A 239 3.98 6.72 15.47
CA LYS A 239 4.25 7.79 14.50
C LYS A 239 4.23 9.18 15.12
N ASN A 240 3.54 9.35 16.27
CA ASN A 240 3.59 10.60 17.05
C ASN A 240 4.68 10.62 18.12
N GLY A 241 5.54 9.59 18.18
CA GLY A 241 6.67 9.52 19.10
C GLY A 241 6.31 9.14 20.54
N PHE A 242 5.07 8.70 20.78
CA PHE A 242 4.67 8.17 22.08
C PHE A 242 5.09 6.71 22.23
N LYS A 243 5.25 6.27 23.49
CA LYS A 243 5.64 4.89 23.83
C LYS A 243 4.58 4.14 24.58
N SER A 244 3.67 4.85 25.24
CA SER A 244 2.66 4.27 26.09
C SER A 244 1.36 5.06 26.04
N VAL A 245 0.30 4.46 26.52
CA VAL A 245 -1.03 5.07 26.63
C VAL A 245 -1.56 4.94 28.04
N GLN A 246 -2.49 5.86 28.40
CA GLN A 246 -3.24 5.80 29.66
C GLN A 246 -4.73 5.77 29.33
N LEU A 247 -5.48 4.94 30.06
CA LEU A 247 -6.94 4.86 29.92
C LEU A 247 -7.62 4.66 31.26
N GLY A 248 -8.86 5.14 31.39
CA GLY A 248 -9.73 4.86 32.52
C GLY A 248 -10.45 3.52 32.37
N LEU A 249 -10.35 2.64 33.35
CA LEU A 249 -11.15 1.40 33.43
C LEU A 249 -12.37 1.63 34.34
N SER A 250 -13.53 1.68 33.70
CA SER A 250 -14.82 1.87 34.40
C SER A 250 -15.47 0.56 34.87
N GLY A 251 -14.87 -0.59 34.54
CA GLY A 251 -15.47 -1.92 34.75
C GLY A 251 -16.45 -2.35 33.64
N GLY A 252 -16.74 -1.48 32.66
CA GLY A 252 -17.58 -1.79 31.50
C GLY A 252 -16.82 -2.47 30.36
N ILE A 253 -17.58 -3.17 29.51
CA ILE A 253 -17.04 -3.91 28.35
C ILE A 253 -16.26 -3.02 27.37
N ASP A 254 -16.71 -1.78 27.14
CA ASP A 254 -16.09 -0.86 26.20
C ASP A 254 -14.66 -0.50 26.63
N SER A 255 -14.49 -0.13 27.91
CA SER A 255 -13.16 0.18 28.45
C SER A 255 -12.24 -1.04 28.48
N ALA A 256 -12.80 -2.23 28.72
CA ALA A 256 -12.04 -3.49 28.65
C ALA A 256 -11.58 -3.80 27.23
N LEU A 257 -12.45 -3.64 26.22
CA LEU A 257 -12.10 -3.83 24.83
C LEU A 257 -11.00 -2.85 24.38
N VAL A 258 -11.13 -1.56 24.75
CA VAL A 258 -10.09 -0.56 24.44
C VAL A 258 -8.76 -0.94 25.09
N ALA A 259 -8.75 -1.40 26.36
CA ALA A 259 -7.54 -1.85 27.03
C ALA A 259 -6.89 -3.04 26.32
N THR A 260 -7.70 -3.99 25.82
CA THR A 260 -7.20 -5.15 25.06
C THR A 260 -6.57 -4.72 23.75
N ILE A 261 -7.23 -3.85 22.97
CA ILE A 261 -6.69 -3.29 21.73
C ILE A 261 -5.36 -2.54 22.00
N CYS A 262 -5.31 -1.77 23.10
CA CYS A 262 -4.08 -1.08 23.50
C CYS A 262 -2.94 -2.07 23.81
N ALA A 263 -3.24 -3.14 24.54
CA ALA A 263 -2.25 -4.15 24.93
C ALA A 263 -1.72 -4.92 23.70
N ASP A 264 -2.59 -5.26 22.77
CA ASP A 264 -2.21 -5.95 21.52
C ASP A 264 -1.41 -5.03 20.57
N ALA A 265 -1.72 -3.72 20.57
CA ALA A 265 -1.03 -2.75 19.73
C ALA A 265 0.36 -2.33 20.26
N LEU A 266 0.55 -2.26 21.57
CA LEU A 266 1.70 -1.60 22.18
C LEU A 266 2.52 -2.51 23.11
N GLY A 267 2.00 -3.69 23.44
CA GLY A 267 2.46 -4.51 24.55
C GLY A 267 1.83 -4.08 25.90
N PRO A 268 1.45 -5.04 26.74
CA PRO A 268 0.76 -4.74 28.01
C PRO A 268 1.56 -3.85 28.96
N GLU A 269 2.88 -3.87 28.90
CA GLU A 269 3.79 -3.03 29.69
C GLU A 269 3.70 -1.54 29.35
N ASN A 270 3.17 -1.21 28.20
CA ASN A 270 3.02 0.16 27.70
C ASN A 270 1.58 0.71 27.87
N VAL A 271 0.72 -0.05 28.59
CA VAL A 271 -0.68 0.33 28.83
C VAL A 271 -0.91 0.56 30.32
N HIS A 272 -1.22 1.79 30.68
CA HIS A 272 -1.44 2.19 32.07
C HIS A 272 -2.94 2.43 32.32
N ALA A 273 -3.56 1.48 33.01
CA ALA A 273 -4.98 1.57 33.34
C ALA A 273 -5.19 2.23 34.71
N LEU A 274 -6.06 3.23 34.74
CA LEU A 274 -6.52 3.87 35.96
C LEU A 274 -7.91 3.30 36.33
N MET A 275 -7.98 2.62 37.47
CA MET A 275 -9.26 2.14 37.97
C MET A 275 -10.08 3.33 38.47
N MET A 276 -11.30 3.46 37.99
CA MET A 276 -12.26 4.46 38.40
C MET A 276 -13.48 3.73 39.04
N PRO A 277 -13.39 3.37 40.34
CA PRO A 277 -14.50 2.73 41.01
C PRO A 277 -15.66 3.72 41.09
N THR A 278 -16.87 3.25 40.76
CA THR A 278 -18.13 3.99 40.95
C THR A 278 -18.63 3.87 42.38
#